data_5cd101c1ef0afae9e39ba7fcc94ba4e6
#
_entry.id   5cd101c1ef0afae9e39ba7fcc94ba4e6
#
_cell.length_a   1.000
_cell.length_b   1.000
_cell.length_c   1.000
_cell.angle_alpha   90.00
_cell.angle_beta   90.00
_cell.angle_gamma   90.00
#
_symmetry.space_group_name_H-M   'P 1'
#
loop_
_entity.id
_entity.type
_entity.pdbx_description
1 polymer ?
#
loop_
_entity_poly.entity_id
_entity_poly.type
_entity_poly.pdbx_seq_one_letter_code
_entity_poly.pdbx_strand_id
1 'polypeptide(L)'
;MLRYGFLAAMAVLVATPVMAQAPACTPAVADSELVKSRTLVMSTNPTLPPLQFVDAQGQLRGMRVELGNEIARRLCLTPEYIRIEFSAMIPGLAARRWDLINTGIFYTEERARMMQMVRYENQAISFSAPRGNPQNIRTTDDLAGKTVGVELGGFEERRTRELSQSLQAKGLQPMNIRTFDNFAVAYQALRAGQVQAVTSIDGVAAEYDQRGDFPRVLNGLFPTPVSFATRSRVLADAVVGALEAMKADGSLKALFDRYGASIYTDKLDVVGPQ
;
A
#
# COMPACT_ATOMS: atom_id res chain seq x y z
N MET A 1 -50.32 -20.25 -76.21
CA MET A 1 -50.64 -19.40 -75.09
C MET A 1 -49.53 -19.57 -74.06
N LEU A 2 -48.55 -18.62 -73.98
CA LEU A 2 -47.41 -18.66 -73.11
C LEU A 2 -47.72 -17.75 -71.88
N ARG A 3 -47.68 -18.29 -70.65
CA ARG A 3 -47.84 -17.51 -69.44
C ARG A 3 -46.45 -17.23 -68.85
N TYR A 4 -46.05 -15.98 -68.83
CA TYR A 4 -44.86 -15.50 -68.13
C TYR A 4 -45.22 -15.27 -66.70
N GLY A 5 -44.57 -16.01 -65.79
CA GLY A 5 -44.62 -15.76 -64.32
C GLY A 5 -43.51 -14.79 -63.89
N PHE A 6 -43.88 -13.66 -63.34
CA PHE A 6 -42.97 -12.71 -62.71
C PHE A 6 -42.58 -13.22 -61.27
N LEU A 7 -41.33 -13.54 -61.08
CA LEU A 7 -40.75 -13.74 -59.70
C LEU A 7 -40.28 -12.41 -59.17
N ALA A 8 -40.96 -11.88 -58.13
CA ALA A 8 -40.52 -10.74 -57.42
C ALA A 8 -39.48 -11.18 -56.30
N ALA A 9 -38.24 -10.79 -56.50
CA ALA A 9 -37.19 -11.01 -55.50
C ALA A 9 -37.32 -9.94 -54.36
N MET A 10 -37.67 -10.39 -53.17
CA MET A 10 -37.75 -9.55 -51.96
C MET A 10 -36.37 -9.47 -51.35
N ALA A 11 -35.69 -8.32 -51.47
CA ALA A 11 -34.39 -8.06 -50.81
C ALA A 11 -34.61 -7.76 -49.30
N VAL A 12 -34.18 -8.67 -48.45
CA VAL A 12 -34.15 -8.47 -46.98
C VAL A 12 -32.92 -7.64 -46.63
N LEU A 13 -33.12 -6.37 -46.28
CA LEU A 13 -32.07 -5.53 -45.67
C LEU A 13 -31.79 -6.03 -44.23
N VAL A 14 -30.68 -6.70 -44.03
CA VAL A 14 -30.16 -7.03 -42.71
C VAL A 14 -29.47 -5.79 -42.14
N ALA A 15 -30.13 -5.08 -41.23
CA ALA A 15 -29.53 -4.00 -40.47
C ALA A 15 -28.53 -4.61 -39.45
N THR A 16 -27.23 -4.45 -39.70
CA THR A 16 -26.19 -4.79 -38.71
C THR A 16 -26.26 -3.79 -37.57
N PRO A 17 -26.35 -4.23 -36.28
CA PRO A 17 -26.29 -3.29 -35.15
C PRO A 17 -24.89 -2.67 -35.10
N VAL A 18 -24.82 -1.35 -35.23
CA VAL A 18 -23.62 -0.58 -34.94
C VAL A 18 -23.42 -0.66 -33.41
N MET A 19 -22.47 -1.49 -32.97
CA MET A 19 -22.00 -1.47 -31.60
C MET A 19 -21.38 -0.09 -31.36
N ALA A 20 -22.04 0.76 -30.59
CA ALA A 20 -21.45 2.01 -30.11
C ALA A 20 -20.22 1.64 -29.30
N GLN A 21 -19.02 1.94 -29.80
CA GLN A 21 -17.79 1.82 -29.05
C GLN A 21 -17.90 2.74 -27.84
N ALA A 22 -17.73 2.16 -26.63
CA ALA A 22 -17.62 2.96 -25.43
C ALA A 22 -16.54 4.05 -25.66
N PRO A 23 -16.78 5.30 -25.20
CA PRO A 23 -15.82 6.38 -25.42
C PRO A 23 -14.44 5.95 -24.92
N ALA A 24 -13.42 6.10 -25.76
CA ALA A 24 -12.04 5.76 -25.41
C ALA A 24 -11.64 6.57 -24.16
N CYS A 25 -11.25 5.87 -23.10
CA CYS A 25 -10.83 6.49 -21.85
C CYS A 25 -9.56 7.32 -22.12
N THR A 26 -9.61 8.63 -21.83
CA THR A 26 -8.47 9.55 -22.00
C THR A 26 -7.62 9.59 -20.76
N PRO A 27 -6.29 9.32 -20.84
CA PRO A 27 -5.42 9.42 -19.69
C PRO A 27 -5.46 10.80 -19.02
N ALA A 28 -5.59 10.80 -17.71
CA ALA A 28 -5.57 12.03 -16.92
C ALA A 28 -4.15 12.61 -16.77
N VAL A 29 -3.12 11.83 -17.12
CA VAL A 29 -1.70 12.17 -16.99
C VAL A 29 -1.01 11.93 -18.32
N ALA A 30 -0.20 12.90 -18.77
CA ALA A 30 0.58 12.77 -20.00
C ALA A 30 1.68 11.70 -19.85
N ASP A 31 2.02 11.04 -20.97
CA ASP A 31 3.07 10.00 -21.00
C ASP A 31 4.45 10.52 -20.53
N SER A 32 4.74 11.81 -20.68
CA SER A 32 5.97 12.44 -20.20
C SER A 32 6.14 12.39 -18.67
N GLU A 33 5.05 12.27 -17.94
CA GLU A 33 5.05 12.16 -16.48
C GLU A 33 5.28 10.71 -16.00
N LEU A 34 5.16 9.73 -16.88
CA LEU A 34 5.22 8.31 -16.60
C LEU A 34 6.56 7.70 -17.06
N VAL A 35 6.99 6.62 -16.43
CA VAL A 35 8.17 5.84 -16.84
C VAL A 35 7.86 4.94 -18.04
N LYS A 36 6.59 4.61 -18.24
CA LYS A 36 6.11 3.79 -19.34
C LYS A 36 4.77 4.34 -19.87
N SER A 37 4.68 4.55 -21.19
CA SER A 37 3.49 5.11 -21.83
C SER A 37 2.21 4.36 -21.39
N ARG A 38 1.16 5.13 -21.05
CA ARG A 38 -0.16 4.64 -20.65
C ARG A 38 -0.16 3.61 -19.50
N THR A 39 0.92 3.57 -18.71
CA THR A 39 1.08 2.58 -17.63
C THR A 39 1.42 3.30 -16.34
N LEU A 40 0.71 2.96 -15.24
CA LEU A 40 1.06 3.38 -13.90
C LEU A 40 1.93 2.30 -13.27
N VAL A 41 3.25 2.51 -13.29
CA VAL A 41 4.22 1.59 -12.68
C VAL A 41 4.33 1.89 -11.19
N MET A 42 3.98 0.91 -10.37
CA MET A 42 3.93 1.05 -8.92
C MET A 42 4.92 0.09 -8.24
N SER A 43 5.71 0.59 -7.29
CA SER A 43 6.51 -0.28 -6.41
C SER A 43 5.67 -0.73 -5.22
N THR A 44 5.83 -1.99 -4.81
CA THR A 44 5.14 -2.57 -3.65
C THR A 44 6.00 -3.61 -2.94
N ASN A 45 5.94 -3.67 -1.61
CA ASN A 45 6.49 -4.76 -0.81
C ASN A 45 5.35 -5.76 -0.49
N PRO A 46 5.33 -6.94 -1.12
CA PRO A 46 4.19 -7.85 -1.02
C PRO A 46 4.29 -8.79 0.20
N THR A 47 4.71 -8.30 1.36
CA THR A 47 4.89 -9.07 2.60
C THR A 47 4.02 -8.59 3.75
N LEU A 48 2.98 -7.80 3.46
CA LEU A 48 2.11 -7.12 4.42
C LEU A 48 0.64 -7.56 4.30
N PRO A 49 0.27 -8.80 4.61
CA PRO A 49 -1.13 -9.21 4.63
C PRO A 49 -1.88 -8.44 5.75
N PRO A 50 -3.14 -8.06 5.55
CA PRO A 50 -3.96 -8.21 4.35
C PRO A 50 -3.83 -7.03 3.37
N LEU A 51 -2.90 -6.09 3.62
CA LEU A 51 -2.78 -4.81 2.90
C LEU A 51 -2.20 -4.99 1.49
N GLN A 52 -1.08 -5.70 1.34
CA GLN A 52 -0.52 -6.19 0.08
C GLN A 52 0.35 -7.43 0.32
N PHE A 53 0.06 -8.50 -0.40
CA PHE A 53 0.75 -9.80 -0.23
C PHE A 53 0.66 -10.65 -1.48
N VAL A 54 1.48 -11.69 -1.54
CA VAL A 54 1.39 -12.73 -2.57
C VAL A 54 0.57 -13.89 -2.00
N ASP A 55 -0.50 -14.27 -2.69
CA ASP A 55 -1.32 -15.43 -2.31
C ASP A 55 -0.62 -16.77 -2.65
N ALA A 56 -1.27 -17.88 -2.28
CA ALA A 56 -0.75 -19.22 -2.53
C ALA A 56 -0.63 -19.58 -4.02
N GLN A 57 -1.31 -18.83 -4.90
CA GLN A 57 -1.24 -18.94 -6.36
C GLN A 57 -0.20 -18.02 -6.99
N GLY A 58 0.61 -17.31 -6.17
CA GLY A 58 1.62 -16.38 -6.63
C GLY A 58 1.07 -15.02 -7.09
N GLN A 59 -0.23 -14.75 -6.89
CA GLN A 59 -0.87 -13.51 -7.30
C GLN A 59 -0.72 -12.42 -6.25
N LEU A 60 -0.49 -11.20 -6.72
CA LEU A 60 -0.45 -10.02 -5.85
C LEU A 60 -1.88 -9.63 -5.46
N ARG A 61 -2.14 -9.54 -4.15
CA ARG A 61 -3.46 -9.30 -3.55
C ARG A 61 -3.36 -8.26 -2.44
N GLY A 62 -4.53 -7.80 -1.98
CA GLY A 62 -4.70 -6.98 -0.79
C GLY A 62 -5.28 -5.60 -1.08
N MET A 63 -5.64 -4.91 0.01
CA MET A 63 -6.34 -3.63 -0.04
C MET A 63 -5.62 -2.60 -0.94
N ARG A 64 -4.32 -2.43 -0.75
CA ARG A 64 -3.53 -1.43 -1.49
C ARG A 64 -3.33 -1.79 -2.96
N VAL A 65 -3.37 -3.09 -3.29
CA VAL A 65 -3.36 -3.55 -4.69
C VAL A 65 -4.68 -3.20 -5.37
N GLU A 66 -5.82 -3.47 -4.72
CA GLU A 66 -7.13 -3.10 -5.23
C GLU A 66 -7.26 -1.57 -5.37
N LEU A 67 -6.80 -0.82 -4.38
CA LEU A 67 -6.79 0.64 -4.41
C LEU A 67 -5.95 1.19 -5.58
N GLY A 68 -4.74 0.69 -5.76
CA GLY A 68 -3.85 1.08 -6.85
C GLY A 68 -4.42 0.75 -8.24
N ASN A 69 -5.05 -0.42 -8.38
CA ASN A 69 -5.71 -0.83 -9.61
C ASN A 69 -6.90 0.09 -9.94
N GLU A 70 -7.71 0.45 -8.95
CA GLU A 70 -8.84 1.35 -9.14
C GLU A 70 -8.38 2.78 -9.48
N ILE A 71 -7.32 3.27 -8.84
CA ILE A 71 -6.69 4.55 -9.20
C ILE A 71 -6.22 4.51 -10.65
N ALA A 72 -5.44 3.50 -11.06
CA ALA A 72 -4.96 3.36 -12.43
C ALA A 72 -6.12 3.35 -13.44
N ARG A 73 -7.19 2.58 -13.15
CA ARG A 73 -8.40 2.52 -13.98
C ARG A 73 -9.05 3.91 -14.15
N ARG A 74 -9.18 4.69 -13.07
CA ARG A 74 -9.76 6.04 -13.12
C ARG A 74 -8.89 7.04 -13.87
N LEU A 75 -7.57 6.83 -13.85
CA LEU A 75 -6.62 7.62 -14.62
C LEU A 75 -6.48 7.16 -16.06
N CYS A 76 -7.21 6.13 -16.49
CA CYS A 76 -7.10 5.50 -17.81
C CYS A 76 -5.71 4.94 -18.11
N LEU A 77 -5.04 4.43 -17.08
CA LEU A 77 -3.72 3.81 -17.13
C LEU A 77 -3.80 2.31 -16.82
N THR A 78 -2.87 1.55 -17.37
CA THR A 78 -2.71 0.12 -17.05
C THR A 78 -1.85 0.00 -15.77
N PRO A 79 -2.31 -0.70 -14.71
CA PRO A 79 -1.49 -0.90 -13.53
C PRO A 79 -0.38 -1.92 -13.80
N GLU A 80 0.84 -1.62 -13.35
CA GLU A 80 1.99 -2.53 -13.35
C GLU A 80 2.70 -2.46 -12.00
N TYR A 81 3.09 -3.61 -11.43
CA TYR A 81 3.71 -3.67 -10.11
C TYR A 81 5.13 -4.19 -10.16
N ILE A 82 6.05 -3.43 -9.56
CA ILE A 82 7.42 -3.85 -9.26
C ILE A 82 7.46 -4.31 -7.80
N ARG A 83 7.67 -5.60 -7.57
CA ARG A 83 7.82 -6.18 -6.24
C ARG A 83 9.23 -5.96 -5.76
N ILE A 84 9.41 -5.21 -4.67
CA ILE A 84 10.74 -4.81 -4.19
C ILE A 84 10.68 -4.50 -2.68
N GLU A 85 11.82 -4.64 -2.02
CA GLU A 85 11.98 -4.32 -0.60
C GLU A 85 11.87 -2.81 -0.34
N PHE A 86 11.37 -2.45 0.84
CA PHE A 86 11.07 -1.06 1.19
C PHE A 86 12.30 -0.16 1.09
N SER A 87 13.47 -0.62 1.53
CA SER A 87 14.72 0.15 1.52
C SER A 87 15.15 0.63 0.13
N ALA A 88 14.72 -0.06 -0.94
CA ALA A 88 15.02 0.33 -2.32
C ALA A 88 13.96 1.24 -2.96
N MET A 89 12.81 1.47 -2.30
CA MET A 89 11.68 2.17 -2.94
C MET A 89 11.92 3.65 -3.15
N ILE A 90 12.42 4.37 -2.16
CA ILE A 90 12.69 5.82 -2.28
C ILE A 90 13.83 6.09 -3.27
N PRO A 91 14.99 5.39 -3.20
CA PRO A 91 16.03 5.54 -4.21
C PRO A 91 15.57 5.20 -5.63
N GLY A 92 14.77 4.15 -5.78
CA GLY A 92 14.25 3.76 -7.09
C GLY A 92 13.24 4.75 -7.67
N LEU A 93 12.39 5.37 -6.83
CA LEU A 93 11.51 6.46 -7.23
C LEU A 93 12.33 7.65 -7.75
N ALA A 94 13.37 8.07 -7.02
CA ALA A 94 14.28 9.15 -7.43
C ALA A 94 14.98 8.82 -8.76
N ALA A 95 15.35 7.56 -8.97
CA ALA A 95 15.98 7.06 -10.21
C ALA A 95 14.99 6.79 -11.36
N ARG A 96 13.73 7.18 -11.25
CA ARG A 96 12.68 6.96 -12.27
C ARG A 96 12.45 5.50 -12.65
N ARG A 97 12.54 4.57 -11.70
CA ARG A 97 12.27 3.14 -11.94
C ARG A 97 10.78 2.78 -11.87
N TRP A 98 10.00 3.60 -11.23
CA TRP A 98 8.53 3.56 -11.13
C TRP A 98 7.96 4.97 -10.94
N ASP A 99 6.63 5.07 -11.07
CA ASP A 99 5.91 6.34 -10.98
C ASP A 99 5.41 6.59 -9.56
N LEU A 100 5.00 5.52 -8.87
CA LEU A 100 4.29 5.59 -7.59
C LEU A 100 4.81 4.54 -6.61
N ILE A 101 5.06 4.92 -5.37
CA ILE A 101 5.23 3.98 -4.26
C ILE A 101 3.83 3.65 -3.73
N ASN A 102 3.42 2.38 -3.86
CA ASN A 102 2.15 1.84 -3.36
C ASN A 102 2.43 0.70 -2.37
N THR A 103 2.88 1.05 -1.17
CA THR A 103 3.19 0.11 -0.09
C THR A 103 2.70 0.60 1.27
N GLY A 104 2.02 1.76 1.32
CA GLY A 104 1.64 2.43 2.57
C GLY A 104 2.85 3.06 3.25
N ILE A 105 3.60 3.88 2.49
CA ILE A 105 4.72 4.63 3.05
C ILE A 105 4.22 5.68 4.05
N PHE A 106 4.67 5.59 5.29
CA PHE A 106 4.32 6.57 6.33
C PHE A 106 4.75 7.99 5.93
N TYR A 107 3.85 8.94 6.15
CA TYR A 107 4.15 10.35 5.99
C TYR A 107 5.19 10.79 7.03
N THR A 108 6.18 11.56 6.59
CA THR A 108 7.09 12.32 7.45
C THR A 108 7.49 13.62 6.75
N GLU A 109 7.78 14.67 7.53
CA GLU A 109 8.27 15.95 6.99
C GLU A 109 9.53 15.77 6.15
N GLU A 110 10.41 14.86 6.54
CA GLU A 110 11.63 14.54 5.79
C GLU A 110 11.29 13.98 4.40
N ARG A 111 10.39 12.99 4.33
CA ARG A 111 9.94 12.39 3.07
C ARG A 111 9.21 13.41 2.19
N ALA A 112 8.37 14.25 2.79
CA ALA A 112 7.64 15.29 2.08
C ALA A 112 8.56 16.40 1.50
N ARG A 113 9.79 16.56 1.98
CA ARG A 113 10.78 17.42 1.35
C ARG A 113 11.42 16.83 0.09
N MET A 114 11.31 15.50 -0.11
CA MET A 114 11.97 14.80 -1.21
C MET A 114 11.01 14.33 -2.31
N MET A 115 9.73 14.17 -2.00
CA MET A 115 8.75 13.61 -2.92
C MET A 115 7.35 14.13 -2.64
N GLN A 116 6.46 14.05 -3.62
CA GLN A 116 5.04 14.36 -3.47
C GLN A 116 4.37 13.21 -2.73
N MET A 117 3.65 13.51 -1.65
CA MET A 117 2.96 12.52 -0.81
C MET A 117 1.45 12.80 -0.78
N VAL A 118 0.65 11.78 -1.03
CA VAL A 118 -0.81 11.81 -0.95
C VAL A 118 -1.25 10.90 0.20
N ARG A 119 -1.67 11.49 1.31
CA ARG A 119 -2.13 10.76 2.51
C ARG A 119 -3.51 10.19 2.25
N TYR A 120 -3.72 8.90 2.55
CA TYR A 120 -5.01 8.26 2.26
C TYR A 120 -5.51 7.31 3.35
N GLU A 121 -4.66 6.87 4.25
CA GLU A 121 -4.97 5.86 5.28
C GLU A 121 -4.35 6.27 6.61
N ASN A 122 -5.06 6.04 7.73
CA ASN A 122 -4.48 6.17 9.07
C ASN A 122 -3.90 4.84 9.50
N GLN A 123 -2.67 4.86 9.98
CA GLN A 123 -1.98 3.69 10.51
C GLN A 123 -1.24 4.05 11.80
N ALA A 124 -0.78 3.02 12.49
CA ALA A 124 0.09 3.11 13.66
C ALA A 124 1.10 1.96 13.59
N ILE A 125 1.98 1.83 14.57
CA ILE A 125 2.84 0.68 14.71
C ILE A 125 2.47 -0.15 15.93
N SER A 126 2.77 -1.44 15.85
CA SER A 126 2.53 -2.44 16.88
C SER A 126 3.77 -3.26 17.15
N PHE A 127 3.82 -3.86 18.33
CA PHE A 127 4.77 -4.92 18.65
C PHE A 127 4.04 -6.24 18.79
N SER A 128 4.52 -7.24 18.07
CA SER A 128 4.08 -8.64 18.16
C SER A 128 5.11 -9.46 18.93
N ALA A 129 4.62 -10.42 19.72
CA ALA A 129 5.46 -11.33 20.50
C ALA A 129 5.20 -12.80 20.08
N PRO A 130 6.04 -13.75 20.49
CA PRO A 130 5.72 -15.16 20.35
C PRO A 130 4.43 -15.53 21.09
N ARG A 131 3.77 -16.61 20.65
CA ARG A 131 2.52 -17.09 21.27
C ARG A 131 2.67 -17.22 22.79
N GLY A 132 1.67 -16.72 23.51
CA GLY A 132 1.68 -16.69 24.98
C GLY A 132 2.50 -15.58 25.61
N ASN A 133 3.11 -14.71 24.80
CA ASN A 133 3.92 -13.57 25.29
C ASN A 133 4.90 -13.95 26.40
N PRO A 134 5.86 -14.86 26.17
CA PRO A 134 6.73 -15.41 27.23
C PRO A 134 7.63 -14.35 27.86
N GLN A 135 7.80 -13.19 27.20
CA GLN A 135 8.55 -12.04 27.74
C GLN A 135 7.69 -11.09 28.58
N ASN A 136 6.37 -11.39 28.71
CA ASN A 136 5.41 -10.57 29.46
C ASN A 136 5.42 -9.09 29.08
N ILE A 137 5.53 -8.79 27.76
CA ILE A 137 5.53 -7.43 27.21
C ILE A 137 4.11 -6.86 27.32
N ARG A 138 3.90 -5.82 28.14
CA ARG A 138 2.60 -5.15 28.36
C ARG A 138 2.71 -3.64 28.21
N THR A 139 3.92 -3.10 28.36
CA THR A 139 4.24 -1.69 28.22
C THR A 139 5.48 -1.53 27.33
N THR A 140 5.74 -0.34 26.88
CA THR A 140 6.96 -0.04 26.12
C THR A 140 8.23 -0.24 26.95
N ASP A 141 8.15 -0.10 28.28
CA ASP A 141 9.28 -0.29 29.18
C ASP A 141 9.68 -1.77 29.31
N ASP A 142 8.74 -2.70 29.09
CA ASP A 142 9.03 -4.14 29.06
C ASP A 142 9.89 -4.57 27.85
N LEU A 143 10.07 -3.69 26.87
CA LEU A 143 10.98 -3.91 25.73
C LEU A 143 12.46 -3.67 26.12
N ALA A 144 12.73 -3.15 27.31
CA ALA A 144 14.09 -2.92 27.77
C ALA A 144 14.95 -4.19 27.73
N GLY A 145 16.12 -4.11 27.08
CA GLY A 145 17.06 -5.22 26.91
C GLY A 145 16.58 -6.32 25.94
N LYS A 146 15.38 -6.22 25.35
CA LYS A 146 14.87 -7.21 24.39
C LYS A 146 15.50 -7.05 23.01
N THR A 147 15.61 -8.18 22.30
CA THR A 147 15.95 -8.17 20.87
C THR A 147 14.67 -7.98 20.06
N VAL A 148 14.61 -6.89 19.29
CA VAL A 148 13.44 -6.50 18.51
C VAL A 148 13.77 -6.52 17.02
N GLY A 149 12.98 -7.25 16.23
CA GLY A 149 13.07 -7.29 14.79
C GLY A 149 12.25 -6.17 14.15
N VAL A 150 12.77 -5.57 13.06
CA VAL A 150 12.12 -4.48 12.33
C VAL A 150 12.53 -4.49 10.86
N GLU A 151 11.68 -3.98 9.96
CA GLU A 151 12.01 -3.80 8.55
C GLU A 151 13.03 -2.66 8.37
N LEU A 152 14.04 -2.90 7.53
CA LEU A 152 15.12 -1.94 7.24
C LEU A 152 14.58 -0.70 6.50
N GLY A 153 14.93 0.49 6.98
CA GLY A 153 14.61 1.77 6.35
C GLY A 153 13.17 2.23 6.58
N GLY A 154 12.34 1.44 7.31
CA GLY A 154 10.96 1.76 7.62
C GLY A 154 10.81 2.89 8.65
N PHE A 155 9.61 3.44 8.72
CA PHE A 155 9.19 4.33 9.80
C PHE A 155 9.27 3.62 11.16
N GLU A 156 8.93 2.35 11.17
CA GLU A 156 8.95 1.44 12.31
C GLU A 156 10.36 1.30 12.90
N GLU A 157 11.37 1.19 12.06
CA GLU A 157 12.76 1.15 12.50
C GLU A 157 13.14 2.43 13.25
N ARG A 158 12.84 3.58 12.65
CA ARG A 158 13.15 4.87 13.29
C ARG A 158 12.45 5.01 14.64
N ARG A 159 11.13 4.71 14.70
CA ARG A 159 10.36 4.80 15.96
C ARG A 159 10.83 3.80 17.00
N THR A 160 11.23 2.60 16.60
CA THR A 160 11.82 1.60 17.52
C THR A 160 13.15 2.09 18.08
N ARG A 161 14.00 2.74 17.27
CA ARG A 161 15.25 3.33 17.74
C ARG A 161 15.02 4.50 18.70
N GLU A 162 14.09 5.39 18.40
CA GLU A 162 13.70 6.50 19.28
C GLU A 162 13.15 5.97 20.61
N LEU A 163 12.32 4.92 20.57
CA LEU A 163 11.82 4.27 21.78
C LEU A 163 12.96 3.66 22.61
N SER A 164 13.93 3.00 21.95
CA SER A 164 15.12 2.45 22.62
C SER A 164 15.94 3.54 23.32
N GLN A 165 16.10 4.70 22.68
CA GLN A 165 16.77 5.86 23.30
C GLN A 165 15.98 6.38 24.51
N SER A 166 14.64 6.39 24.44
CA SER A 166 13.80 6.82 25.57
C SER A 166 13.91 5.86 26.77
N LEU A 167 14.04 4.55 26.53
CA LEU A 167 14.33 3.58 27.59
C LEU A 167 15.67 3.88 28.28
N GLN A 168 16.70 4.12 27.48
CA GLN A 168 18.03 4.47 28.00
C GLN A 168 18.00 5.76 28.84
N ALA A 169 17.25 6.78 28.40
CA ALA A 169 17.07 8.02 29.16
C ALA A 169 16.34 7.81 30.49
N LYS A 170 15.54 6.74 30.64
CA LYS A 170 14.92 6.31 31.89
C LYS A 170 15.85 5.44 32.78
N GLY A 171 17.09 5.19 32.35
CA GLY A 171 18.02 4.29 33.05
C GLY A 171 17.77 2.80 32.82
N LEU A 172 16.90 2.45 31.86
CA LEU A 172 16.62 1.08 31.44
C LEU A 172 17.61 0.63 30.36
N GLN A 173 17.75 -0.69 30.16
CA GLN A 173 18.59 -1.21 29.09
C GLN A 173 17.99 -0.87 27.73
N PRO A 174 18.78 -0.40 26.75
CA PRO A 174 18.29 -0.19 25.39
C PRO A 174 17.90 -1.52 24.72
N MET A 175 17.01 -1.46 23.74
CA MET A 175 16.68 -2.62 22.89
C MET A 175 17.87 -3.01 22.02
N ASN A 176 18.04 -4.31 21.75
CA ASN A 176 18.90 -4.82 20.68
C ASN A 176 18.06 -4.89 19.39
N ILE A 177 18.22 -3.90 18.49
CA ILE A 177 17.41 -3.78 17.27
C ILE A 177 18.09 -4.53 16.13
N ARG A 178 17.39 -5.51 15.56
CA ARG A 178 17.82 -6.27 14.36
C ARG A 178 16.94 -5.90 13.16
N THR A 179 17.57 -5.47 12.09
CA THR A 179 16.88 -5.13 10.85
C THR A 179 16.79 -6.35 9.93
N PHE A 180 15.70 -6.43 9.20
CA PHE A 180 15.40 -7.47 8.20
C PHE A 180 14.93 -6.80 6.90
N ASP A 181 15.10 -7.49 5.79
CA ASP A 181 14.74 -6.95 4.48
C ASP A 181 13.23 -6.64 4.36
N ASN A 182 12.40 -7.44 5.04
CA ASN A 182 10.95 -7.27 5.04
C ASN A 182 10.31 -7.87 6.30
N PHE A 183 9.01 -7.60 6.49
CA PHE A 183 8.26 -8.09 7.66
C PHE A 183 8.13 -9.61 7.70
N ALA A 184 7.99 -10.29 6.55
CA ALA A 184 7.88 -11.75 6.54
C ALA A 184 9.13 -12.40 7.15
N VAL A 185 10.32 -11.91 6.81
CA VAL A 185 11.59 -12.40 7.40
C VAL A 185 11.69 -12.05 8.89
N ALA A 186 11.27 -10.84 9.29
CA ALA A 186 11.23 -10.46 10.70
C ALA A 186 10.32 -11.38 11.53
N TYR A 187 9.12 -11.70 11.04
CA TYR A 187 8.19 -12.62 11.71
C TYR A 187 8.69 -14.08 11.70
N GLN A 188 9.43 -14.51 10.66
CA GLN A 188 10.12 -15.81 10.68
C GLN A 188 11.20 -15.85 11.76
N ALA A 189 11.97 -14.76 11.94
CA ALA A 189 12.96 -14.64 13.00
C ALA A 189 12.30 -14.68 14.41
N LEU A 190 11.10 -14.08 14.56
CA LEU A 190 10.30 -14.18 15.78
C LEU A 190 9.86 -15.63 16.05
N ARG A 191 9.38 -16.34 15.03
CA ARG A 191 8.99 -17.76 15.11
C ARG A 191 10.16 -18.65 15.50
N ALA A 192 11.35 -18.36 14.98
CA ALA A 192 12.59 -19.08 15.27
C ALA A 192 13.23 -18.70 16.63
N GLY A 193 12.65 -17.77 17.38
CA GLY A 193 13.21 -17.30 18.66
C GLY A 193 14.47 -16.46 18.53
N GLN A 194 14.81 -15.98 17.33
CA GLN A 194 15.98 -15.13 17.08
C GLN A 194 15.76 -13.68 17.53
N VAL A 195 14.50 -13.25 17.65
CA VAL A 195 14.06 -11.99 18.23
C VAL A 195 12.93 -12.25 19.21
N GLN A 196 12.72 -11.38 20.16
CA GLN A 196 11.74 -11.51 21.24
C GLN A 196 10.45 -10.72 20.96
N ALA A 197 10.53 -9.75 20.06
CA ALA A 197 9.39 -9.01 19.51
C ALA A 197 9.69 -8.56 18.09
N VAL A 198 8.64 -8.26 17.33
CA VAL A 198 8.72 -7.62 16.00
C VAL A 198 7.88 -6.36 16.00
N THR A 199 8.45 -5.26 15.52
CA THR A 199 7.70 -4.04 15.25
C THR A 199 7.21 -4.06 13.79
N SER A 200 5.91 -3.83 13.59
CA SER A 200 5.32 -3.73 12.25
C SER A 200 4.16 -2.74 12.19
N ILE A 201 3.63 -2.52 11.00
CA ILE A 201 2.40 -1.74 10.77
C ILE A 201 1.24 -2.41 11.54
N ASP A 202 0.40 -1.62 12.19
CA ASP A 202 -0.67 -2.08 13.08
C ASP A 202 -1.62 -3.07 12.40
N GLY A 203 -2.04 -2.81 11.16
CA GLY A 203 -2.90 -3.71 10.38
C GLY A 203 -2.26 -5.06 10.09
N VAL A 204 -0.93 -5.11 9.89
CA VAL A 204 -0.19 -6.38 9.68
C VAL A 204 -0.09 -7.16 10.97
N ALA A 205 0.22 -6.49 12.09
CA ALA A 205 0.27 -7.13 13.41
C ALA A 205 -1.11 -7.68 13.82
N ALA A 206 -2.20 -6.94 13.51
CA ALA A 206 -3.57 -7.38 13.76
C ALA A 206 -3.92 -8.65 12.99
N GLU A 207 -3.50 -8.77 11.73
CA GLU A 207 -3.72 -9.95 10.90
C GLU A 207 -3.01 -11.18 11.48
N TYR A 208 -1.75 -11.06 11.90
CA TYR A 208 -1.02 -12.16 12.55
C TYR A 208 -1.63 -12.57 13.89
N ASP A 209 -2.14 -11.60 14.67
CA ASP A 209 -2.83 -11.85 15.92
C ASP A 209 -4.15 -12.60 15.70
N GLN A 210 -4.97 -12.16 14.75
CA GLN A 210 -6.24 -12.80 14.39
C GLN A 210 -6.05 -14.24 13.89
N ARG A 211 -4.97 -14.54 13.18
CA ARG A 211 -4.59 -15.90 12.77
C ARG A 211 -4.11 -16.76 13.95
N GLY A 212 -3.89 -16.16 15.12
CA GLY A 212 -3.33 -16.83 16.29
C GLY A 212 -1.85 -17.17 16.16
N ASP A 213 -1.14 -16.55 15.23
CA ASP A 213 0.29 -16.76 15.00
C ASP A 213 1.15 -16.02 16.03
N PHE A 214 0.96 -14.70 16.13
CA PHE A 214 1.75 -13.82 16.99
C PHE A 214 0.84 -12.78 17.64
N PRO A 215 0.65 -12.84 18.99
CA PRO A 215 -0.17 -11.85 19.68
C PRO A 215 0.42 -10.44 19.52
N ARG A 216 -0.47 -9.47 19.24
CA ARG A 216 -0.17 -8.06 19.18
C ARG A 216 -0.19 -7.48 20.59
N VAL A 217 0.99 -7.46 21.23
CA VAL A 217 1.14 -7.13 22.65
C VAL A 217 1.12 -5.64 22.96
N LEU A 218 1.58 -4.81 22.01
CA LEU A 218 1.45 -3.35 22.05
C LEU A 218 0.90 -2.89 20.72
N ASN A 219 -0.02 -1.92 20.72
CA ASN A 219 -0.66 -1.46 19.49
C ASN A 219 -0.96 0.05 19.52
N GLY A 220 -1.30 0.60 18.37
CA GLY A 220 -1.70 2.00 18.22
C GLY A 220 -0.59 3.00 18.54
N LEU A 221 0.68 2.60 18.51
CA LEU A 221 1.80 3.47 18.83
C LEU A 221 2.14 4.37 17.63
N PHE A 222 2.48 5.63 17.92
CA PHE A 222 2.90 6.62 16.92
C PHE A 222 1.92 6.73 15.74
N PRO A 223 0.62 7.02 15.98
CA PRO A 223 -0.36 7.12 14.92
C PRO A 223 0.10 8.15 13.88
N THR A 224 0.15 7.73 12.63
CA THR A 224 0.71 8.53 11.54
C THR A 224 0.05 8.11 10.23
N PRO A 225 -0.37 9.06 9.35
CA PRO A 225 -0.92 8.71 8.06
C PRO A 225 0.10 7.98 7.19
N VAL A 226 -0.38 7.05 6.37
CA VAL A 226 0.38 6.50 5.24
C VAL A 226 -0.09 7.12 3.94
N SER A 227 0.79 7.09 2.95
CA SER A 227 0.66 7.85 1.72
C SER A 227 0.97 6.99 0.49
N PHE A 228 0.49 7.42 -0.66
CA PHE A 228 1.21 7.22 -1.91
C PHE A 228 2.35 8.23 -2.00
N ALA A 229 3.42 7.88 -2.70
CA ALA A 229 4.51 8.81 -2.97
C ALA A 229 4.94 8.75 -4.44
N THR A 230 5.14 9.92 -5.04
CA THR A 230 5.55 10.08 -6.43
C THR A 230 6.52 11.25 -6.58
N ARG A 231 7.22 11.34 -7.72
CA ARG A 231 8.04 12.50 -8.08
C ARG A 231 7.20 13.60 -8.73
N SER A 232 6.19 13.19 -9.50
CA SER A 232 5.38 14.10 -10.32
C SER A 232 4.27 14.72 -9.48
N ARG A 233 4.23 16.06 -9.43
CA ARG A 233 3.12 16.79 -8.84
C ARG A 233 1.84 16.56 -9.65
N VAL A 234 1.93 16.51 -10.97
CA VAL A 234 0.79 16.25 -11.86
C VAL A 234 0.17 14.87 -11.57
N LEU A 235 1.00 13.84 -11.42
CA LEU A 235 0.52 12.51 -11.05
C LEU A 235 -0.09 12.51 -9.63
N ALA A 236 0.53 13.19 -8.67
CA ALA A 236 0.01 13.29 -7.31
C ALA A 236 -1.38 13.95 -7.27
N ASP A 237 -1.56 15.06 -7.99
CA ASP A 237 -2.85 15.75 -8.10
C ASP A 237 -3.91 14.86 -8.79
N ALA A 238 -3.53 14.09 -9.80
CA ALA A 238 -4.40 13.12 -10.46
C ALA A 238 -4.81 11.98 -9.51
N VAL A 239 -3.88 11.47 -8.68
CA VAL A 239 -4.18 10.47 -7.63
C VAL A 239 -5.17 11.03 -6.60
N VAL A 240 -5.01 12.29 -6.16
CA VAL A 240 -5.99 12.97 -5.28
C VAL A 240 -7.35 13.02 -5.96
N GLY A 241 -7.44 13.43 -7.22
CA GLY A 241 -8.69 13.45 -7.98
C GLY A 241 -9.38 12.08 -8.05
N ALA A 242 -8.60 10.99 -8.26
CA ALA A 242 -9.12 9.64 -8.27
C ALA A 242 -9.65 9.22 -6.88
N LEU A 243 -8.94 9.54 -5.81
CA LEU A 243 -9.37 9.25 -4.43
C LEU A 243 -10.63 10.04 -4.04
N GLU A 244 -10.72 11.33 -4.40
CA GLU A 244 -11.92 12.14 -4.15
C GLU A 244 -13.14 11.60 -4.92
N ALA A 245 -12.95 11.15 -6.17
CA ALA A 245 -14.01 10.49 -6.93
C ALA A 245 -14.44 9.17 -6.29
N MET A 246 -13.51 8.37 -5.75
CA MET A 246 -13.81 7.14 -5.00
C MET A 246 -14.52 7.44 -3.67
N LYS A 247 -14.18 8.56 -3.04
CA LYS A 247 -14.88 9.03 -1.82
C LYS A 247 -16.30 9.45 -2.13
N ALA A 248 -16.50 10.19 -3.22
CA ALA A 248 -17.82 10.69 -3.64
C ALA A 248 -18.79 9.56 -4.04
N ASP A 249 -18.32 8.50 -4.69
CA ASP A 249 -19.15 7.35 -5.10
C ASP A 249 -19.21 6.23 -4.03
N GLY A 250 -18.51 6.40 -2.89
CA GLY A 250 -18.52 5.46 -1.77
C GLY A 250 -17.60 4.24 -1.96
N SER A 251 -16.95 4.06 -3.11
CA SER A 251 -16.10 2.90 -3.38
C SER A 251 -14.84 2.86 -2.50
N LEU A 252 -14.31 4.04 -2.10
CA LEU A 252 -13.20 4.13 -1.16
C LEU A 252 -13.59 3.56 0.20
N LYS A 253 -14.75 4.00 0.73
CA LYS A 253 -15.26 3.50 2.01
C LYS A 253 -15.52 2.00 1.96
N ALA A 254 -16.18 1.51 0.92
CA ALA A 254 -16.49 0.09 0.75
C ALA A 254 -15.21 -0.77 0.69
N LEU A 255 -14.15 -0.28 0.04
CA LEU A 255 -12.86 -0.96 0.01
C LEU A 255 -12.24 -1.05 1.42
N PHE A 256 -12.15 0.08 2.13
CA PHE A 256 -11.53 0.13 3.44
C PHE A 256 -12.29 -0.69 4.49
N ASP A 257 -13.64 -0.64 4.48
CA ASP A 257 -14.49 -1.44 5.37
C ASP A 257 -14.23 -2.95 5.22
N ARG A 258 -14.05 -3.45 3.99
CA ARG A 258 -13.74 -4.87 3.74
C ARG A 258 -12.46 -5.35 4.39
N TYR A 259 -11.49 -4.46 4.57
CA TYR A 259 -10.18 -4.77 5.13
C TYR A 259 -10.01 -4.29 6.57
N GLY A 260 -11.04 -3.67 7.17
CA GLY A 260 -10.96 -3.10 8.51
C GLY A 260 -9.92 -1.99 8.62
N ALA A 261 -9.61 -1.30 7.51
CA ALA A 261 -8.65 -0.22 7.46
C ALA A 261 -9.31 1.14 7.72
N SER A 262 -8.53 2.12 8.19
CA SER A 262 -9.02 3.45 8.55
C SER A 262 -8.62 4.47 7.48
N ILE A 263 -9.61 5.08 6.83
CA ILE A 263 -9.37 6.15 5.86
C ILE A 263 -8.78 7.37 6.57
N TYR A 264 -7.83 8.04 5.92
CA TYR A 264 -7.39 9.37 6.33
C TYR A 264 -8.55 10.36 6.19
N THR A 265 -8.97 10.97 7.29
CA THR A 265 -10.20 11.77 7.38
C THR A 265 -10.03 13.25 7.08
N ASP A 266 -8.79 13.75 7.13
CA ASP A 266 -8.50 15.12 6.76
C ASP A 266 -8.61 15.32 5.24
N LYS A 267 -8.41 16.53 4.80
CA LYS A 267 -8.43 16.86 3.38
C LYS A 267 -7.41 16.00 2.62
N LEU A 268 -7.87 15.36 1.54
CA LEU A 268 -6.96 14.73 0.59
C LEU A 268 -6.22 15.83 -0.18
N ASP A 269 -4.93 15.92 0.02
CA ASP A 269 -4.06 16.92 -0.60
C ASP A 269 -2.69 16.34 -0.91
N VAL A 270 -1.94 17.06 -1.70
CA VAL A 270 -0.54 16.74 -1.99
C VAL A 270 0.35 17.55 -1.08
N VAL A 271 1.19 16.87 -0.31
CA VAL A 271 2.26 17.48 0.48
C VAL A 271 3.60 17.09 -0.13
N GLY A 272 4.39 18.09 -0.51
CA GLY A 272 5.67 17.80 -1.18
C GLY A 272 6.43 19.06 -1.59
N PRO A 273 7.56 18.89 -2.30
CA PRO A 273 8.33 20.01 -2.85
C PRO A 273 7.46 20.87 -3.80
N GLN A 274 7.69 22.17 -3.80
CA GLN A 274 7.06 23.11 -4.74
C GLN A 274 7.79 23.13 -6.09
#